data_7493f34124997bc4b981e3eeef292dce
#
_entry.id   7493f34124997bc4b981e3eeef292dce
#
_cell.length_a   1.000
_cell.length_b   1.000
_cell.length_c   1.000
_cell.angle_alpha   90.00
_cell.angle_beta   90.00
_cell.angle_gamma   90.00
#
_symmetry.space_group_name_H-M   'P 1'
#
loop_
_entity.id
_entity.type
_entity.pdbx_description
1 polymer ?
#
loop_
_entity_poly.entity_id
_entity_poly.type
_entity_poly.pdbx_seq_one_letter_code
_entity_poly.pdbx_strand_id
1 'polypeptide(L)'
;MSGQTGWPIGFWWAELTHPYWEFTEHGYDVDIVSPDGGSLSADPWSDPRDESGYSASDLITLGFVNSPDHIKLVEDTRAITEISVHDYDAVFMIGGQAPMYTFYQDKRVHDLAISAHEAGKIIAVVCHATCILLKARLPNSDLLVKDKTWTGFANSEEDYADAFVGQQIQPFRIEDEARDLPDTNFIVHGRFRPNAVRHGLLITGQQQYSGAAAARLVIQALGQ
;
A
#
# COMPACT_ATOMS: atom_id res chain seq x y z
N MET A 1 -3.83 -14.93 -7.61
CA MET A 1 -3.22 -15.11 -8.95
C MET A 1 -3.64 -13.95 -9.82
N SER A 2 -2.71 -13.40 -10.63
CA SER A 2 -3.02 -12.39 -11.64
C SER A 2 -4.05 -12.96 -12.64
N GLY A 3 -5.12 -12.22 -12.91
CA GLY A 3 -6.11 -12.58 -13.91
C GLY A 3 -5.56 -12.54 -15.34
N GLN A 4 -4.43 -11.85 -15.57
CA GLN A 4 -3.78 -11.72 -16.87
C GLN A 4 -2.88 -12.92 -17.17
N THR A 5 -2.04 -13.30 -16.21
CA THR A 5 -0.91 -14.18 -16.44
C THR A 5 -0.95 -15.46 -15.61
N GLY A 6 -1.79 -15.53 -14.58
CA GLY A 6 -1.73 -16.58 -13.56
C GLY A 6 -0.53 -16.45 -12.61
N TRP A 7 0.20 -15.33 -12.66
CA TRP A 7 1.31 -15.07 -11.76
C TRP A 7 0.82 -15.01 -10.31
N PRO A 8 1.56 -15.58 -9.33
CA PRO A 8 1.20 -15.46 -7.92
C PRO A 8 1.29 -13.98 -7.50
N ILE A 9 0.23 -13.48 -6.88
CA ILE A 9 0.14 -12.10 -6.40
C ILE A 9 -0.26 -12.09 -4.94
N GLY A 10 0.22 -11.11 -4.20
CA GLY A 10 -0.08 -10.92 -2.79
C GLY A 10 0.21 -9.50 -2.34
N PHE A 11 0.25 -9.27 -1.03
CA PHE A 11 0.83 -8.06 -0.47
C PHE A 11 2.36 -8.13 -0.51
N TRP A 12 3.04 -6.98 -0.44
CA TRP A 12 4.50 -6.94 -0.41
C TRP A 12 5.00 -6.83 1.05
N TRP A 13 5.81 -7.79 1.48
CA TRP A 13 6.27 -7.86 2.87
C TRP A 13 6.90 -6.56 3.40
N ALA A 14 7.84 -5.96 2.67
CA ALA A 14 8.52 -4.74 3.13
C ALA A 14 7.55 -3.55 3.34
N GLU A 15 6.42 -3.53 2.63
CA GLU A 15 5.41 -2.50 2.78
C GLU A 15 4.56 -2.67 4.05
N LEU A 16 4.54 -3.87 4.62
CA LEU A 16 3.97 -4.15 5.93
C LEU A 16 5.03 -3.97 7.03
N THR A 17 6.14 -4.66 6.93
CA THR A 17 7.09 -4.84 8.02
C THR A 17 7.88 -3.58 8.35
N HIS A 18 8.28 -2.79 7.34
CA HIS A 18 9.01 -1.56 7.57
C HIS A 18 8.13 -0.47 8.21
N PRO A 19 6.90 -0.18 7.74
CA PRO A 19 5.99 0.70 8.45
C PRO A 19 5.63 0.19 9.85
N TYR A 20 5.36 -1.12 10.01
CA TYR A 20 5.10 -1.72 11.31
C TYR A 20 6.23 -1.43 12.29
N TRP A 21 7.48 -1.64 11.87
CA TRP A 21 8.66 -1.32 12.67
C TRP A 21 8.73 0.16 13.04
N GLU A 22 8.56 1.07 12.05
CA GLU A 22 8.58 2.51 12.31
C GLU A 22 7.50 2.92 13.33
N PHE A 23 6.27 2.41 13.20
CA PHE A 23 5.19 2.74 14.14
C PHE A 23 5.44 2.21 15.55
N THR A 24 5.83 0.94 15.67
CA THR A 24 6.04 0.32 17.00
C THR A 24 7.24 0.90 17.74
N GLU A 25 8.33 1.26 17.04
CA GLU A 25 9.48 1.96 17.63
C GLU A 25 9.12 3.36 18.15
N HIS A 26 8.05 3.99 17.61
CA HIS A 26 7.53 5.26 18.08
C HIS A 26 6.36 5.10 19.08
N GLY A 27 6.09 3.89 19.54
CA GLY A 27 5.10 3.60 20.59
C GLY A 27 3.66 3.59 20.11
N TYR A 28 3.42 3.44 18.79
CA TYR A 28 2.06 3.26 18.27
C TYR A 28 1.65 1.79 18.32
N ASP A 29 0.38 1.56 18.65
CA ASP A 29 -0.26 0.26 18.48
C ASP A 29 -0.68 0.09 17.03
N VAL A 30 -0.43 -1.09 16.46
CA VAL A 30 -0.71 -1.40 15.05
C VAL A 30 -1.64 -2.60 14.95
N ASP A 31 -2.82 -2.37 14.38
CA ASP A 31 -3.73 -3.43 13.98
C ASP A 31 -3.56 -3.76 12.50
N ILE A 32 -3.40 -5.02 12.16
CA ILE A 32 -3.38 -5.49 10.78
C ILE A 32 -4.77 -6.04 10.42
N VAL A 33 -5.36 -5.47 9.38
CA VAL A 33 -6.69 -5.85 8.89
C VAL A 33 -6.64 -6.11 7.39
N SER A 34 -7.58 -6.86 6.86
CA SER A 34 -7.69 -7.13 5.44
C SER A 34 -9.13 -7.00 4.93
N PRO A 35 -9.37 -6.90 3.62
CA PRO A 35 -10.73 -6.72 3.10
C PRO A 35 -11.75 -7.74 3.61
N ASP A 36 -11.37 -9.01 3.66
CA ASP A 36 -12.25 -10.12 4.03
C ASP A 36 -11.90 -10.79 5.37
N GLY A 37 -10.81 -10.34 6.04
CA GLY A 37 -10.27 -11.04 7.20
C GLY A 37 -9.49 -12.31 6.85
N GLY A 38 -9.06 -13.04 7.88
CA GLY A 38 -8.33 -14.30 7.74
C GLY A 38 -6.86 -14.15 7.37
N SER A 39 -6.29 -15.21 6.80
CA SER A 39 -4.87 -15.28 6.49
C SER A 39 -4.51 -14.49 5.23
N LEU A 40 -3.42 -13.73 5.31
CA LEU A 40 -2.88 -12.96 4.19
C LEU A 40 -1.89 -13.80 3.36
N SER A 41 -1.91 -13.59 2.05
CA SER A 41 -0.92 -14.15 1.13
C SER A 41 0.03 -13.05 0.66
N ALA A 42 1.33 -13.26 0.84
CA ALA A 42 2.35 -12.35 0.35
C ALA A 42 2.69 -12.63 -1.12
N ASP A 43 3.19 -11.61 -1.79
CA ASP A 43 3.87 -11.76 -3.08
C ASP A 43 5.15 -12.59 -2.85
N PRO A 44 5.37 -13.70 -3.57
CA PRO A 44 6.50 -14.60 -3.30
C PRO A 44 7.85 -13.89 -3.27
N TRP A 45 8.12 -12.99 -4.21
CA TRP A 45 9.40 -12.29 -4.27
C TRP A 45 9.63 -11.28 -3.16
N SER A 46 8.59 -10.93 -2.44
CA SER A 46 8.72 -10.08 -1.26
C SER A 46 9.19 -10.84 -0.02
N ASP A 47 9.12 -12.18 -0.03
CA ASP A 47 9.61 -13.01 1.07
C ASP A 47 11.14 -13.14 1.00
N PRO A 48 11.89 -12.72 2.03
CA PRO A 48 13.35 -12.84 2.03
C PRO A 48 13.87 -14.29 2.04
N ARG A 49 13.00 -15.27 2.27
CA ARG A 49 13.31 -16.71 2.25
C ARG A 49 13.05 -17.34 0.88
N ASP A 50 12.43 -16.59 -0.05
CA ASP A 50 12.14 -17.09 -1.39
C ASP A 50 13.42 -17.40 -2.16
N GLU A 51 13.40 -18.50 -2.93
CA GLU A 51 14.57 -18.99 -3.67
C GLU A 51 15.06 -18.04 -4.77
N SER A 52 14.23 -17.08 -5.21
CA SER A 52 14.66 -16.02 -6.14
C SER A 52 15.76 -15.13 -5.57
N GLY A 53 15.83 -15.03 -4.24
CA GLY A 53 16.75 -14.14 -3.55
C GLY A 53 16.45 -12.65 -3.71
N TYR A 54 15.33 -12.28 -4.36
CA TYR A 54 15.01 -10.88 -4.66
C TYR A 54 14.99 -10.00 -3.41
N SER A 55 14.37 -10.47 -2.33
CA SER A 55 14.27 -9.75 -1.05
C SER A 55 15.23 -10.28 0.04
N ALA A 56 16.19 -11.14 -0.29
CA ALA A 56 17.06 -11.81 0.69
C ALA A 56 17.85 -10.87 1.60
N SER A 57 18.09 -9.62 1.19
CA SER A 57 18.80 -8.62 2.00
C SER A 57 17.87 -7.83 2.96
N ASP A 58 16.57 -8.06 2.93
CA ASP A 58 15.61 -7.38 3.82
C ASP A 58 15.59 -8.03 5.21
N LEU A 59 16.47 -7.55 6.10
CA LEU A 59 16.63 -8.10 7.44
C LEU A 59 15.44 -7.76 8.37
N ILE A 60 14.71 -6.68 8.13
CA ILE A 60 13.51 -6.32 8.91
C ILE A 60 12.42 -7.33 8.62
N THR A 61 12.13 -7.56 7.35
CA THR A 61 11.17 -8.60 6.95
C THR A 61 11.62 -9.98 7.41
N LEU A 62 12.90 -10.32 7.25
CA LEU A 62 13.42 -11.62 7.71
C LEU A 62 13.20 -11.83 9.20
N GLY A 63 13.42 -10.80 10.02
CA GLY A 63 13.13 -10.82 11.46
C GLY A 63 11.65 -11.05 11.75
N PHE A 64 10.77 -10.34 11.05
CA PHE A 64 9.32 -10.45 11.20
C PHE A 64 8.80 -11.85 10.88
N VAL A 65 9.14 -12.39 9.70
CA VAL A 65 8.63 -13.69 9.23
C VAL A 65 9.18 -14.89 10.02
N ASN A 66 10.31 -14.71 10.73
CA ASN A 66 10.88 -15.72 11.62
C ASN A 66 10.44 -15.56 13.08
N SER A 67 9.70 -14.54 13.43
CA SER A 67 9.14 -14.33 14.77
C SER A 67 7.77 -14.99 14.88
N PRO A 68 7.60 -15.99 15.78
CA PRO A 68 6.29 -16.67 15.95
C PRO A 68 5.16 -15.73 16.36
N ASP A 69 5.47 -14.62 17.05
CA ASP A 69 4.46 -13.66 17.48
C ASP A 69 4.08 -12.69 16.37
N HIS A 70 5.03 -12.27 15.54
CA HIS A 70 4.74 -11.36 14.45
C HIS A 70 4.02 -12.06 13.28
N ILE A 71 4.41 -13.29 12.94
CA ILE A 71 3.77 -13.99 11.82
C ILE A 71 2.29 -14.26 12.07
N LYS A 72 1.87 -14.45 13.32
CA LYS A 72 0.46 -14.60 13.69
C LYS A 72 -0.40 -13.41 13.34
N LEU A 73 0.18 -12.19 13.28
CA LEU A 73 -0.54 -10.97 12.95
C LEU A 73 -1.11 -10.98 11.52
N VAL A 74 -0.58 -11.84 10.65
CA VAL A 74 -1.01 -11.97 9.25
C VAL A 74 -1.72 -13.30 8.96
N GLU A 75 -1.80 -14.21 9.95
CA GLU A 75 -2.45 -15.51 9.80
C GLU A 75 -3.96 -15.48 10.03
N ASP A 76 -4.44 -14.52 10.86
CA ASP A 76 -5.86 -14.38 11.20
C ASP A 76 -6.22 -12.91 11.42
N THR A 77 -6.31 -12.15 10.33
CA THR A 77 -6.65 -10.73 10.39
C THR A 77 -8.16 -10.52 10.53
N ARG A 78 -8.56 -9.41 11.16
CA ARG A 78 -9.95 -8.96 11.12
C ARG A 78 -10.32 -8.42 9.73
N ALA A 79 -11.58 -8.52 9.35
CA ALA A 79 -12.08 -7.86 8.16
C ALA A 79 -12.20 -6.33 8.37
N ILE A 80 -11.99 -5.55 7.31
CA ILE A 80 -12.15 -4.08 7.39
C ILE A 80 -13.58 -3.65 7.76
N THR A 81 -14.57 -4.52 7.61
CA THR A 81 -15.95 -4.30 8.02
C THR A 81 -16.20 -4.48 9.53
N GLU A 82 -15.23 -5.04 10.25
CA GLU A 82 -15.28 -5.29 11.69
C GLU A 82 -14.58 -4.21 12.51
N ILE A 83 -14.04 -3.18 11.85
CA ILE A 83 -13.37 -2.05 12.51
C ILE A 83 -14.11 -0.75 12.27
N SER A 84 -13.85 0.23 13.13
CA SER A 84 -14.30 1.61 12.95
C SER A 84 -13.09 2.53 12.78
N VAL A 85 -13.09 3.36 11.75
CA VAL A 85 -12.00 4.36 11.53
C VAL A 85 -11.87 5.36 12.69
N HIS A 86 -12.92 5.51 13.52
CA HIS A 86 -12.89 6.40 14.67
C HIS A 86 -12.00 5.89 15.80
N ASP A 87 -11.69 4.58 15.81
CA ASP A 87 -10.85 3.95 16.83
C ASP A 87 -9.35 4.09 16.52
N TYR A 88 -9.01 4.67 15.35
CA TYR A 88 -7.63 4.81 14.88
C TYR A 88 -7.26 6.26 14.59
N ASP A 89 -5.97 6.57 14.65
CA ASP A 89 -5.41 7.87 14.30
C ASP A 89 -5.02 7.96 12.83
N ALA A 90 -4.69 6.84 12.22
CA ALA A 90 -4.33 6.72 10.82
C ALA A 90 -4.75 5.38 10.21
N VAL A 91 -4.93 5.36 8.89
CA VAL A 91 -5.07 4.15 8.08
C VAL A 91 -3.89 4.09 7.11
N PHE A 92 -3.14 2.98 7.12
CA PHE A 92 -2.01 2.73 6.23
C PHE A 92 -2.31 1.54 5.31
N MET A 93 -2.48 1.79 4.02
CA MET A 93 -2.80 0.78 3.02
C MET A 93 -1.55 0.35 2.27
N ILE A 94 -1.21 -0.92 2.39
CA ILE A 94 -0.04 -1.52 1.75
C ILE A 94 -0.40 -2.10 0.39
N GLY A 95 0.59 -2.13 -0.52
CA GLY A 95 0.42 -2.70 -1.84
C GLY A 95 0.98 -4.11 -1.98
N GLY A 96 1.81 -4.32 -2.96
CA GLY A 96 2.14 -5.59 -3.61
C GLY A 96 1.33 -5.70 -4.89
N GLN A 97 1.37 -6.83 -5.56
CA GLN A 97 0.70 -7.02 -6.85
C GLN A 97 -0.83 -7.20 -6.72
N ALA A 98 -1.31 -7.68 -5.55
CA ALA A 98 -2.72 -8.02 -5.36
C ALA A 98 -3.70 -6.83 -5.39
N PRO A 99 -3.41 -5.63 -4.85
CA PRO A 99 -4.37 -4.52 -4.79
C PRO A 99 -5.01 -4.14 -6.12
N MET A 100 -4.29 -4.28 -7.24
CA MET A 100 -4.83 -4.02 -8.58
C MET A 100 -6.04 -4.92 -8.92
N TYR A 101 -6.14 -6.08 -8.28
CA TYR A 101 -7.21 -7.06 -8.46
C TYR A 101 -8.21 -7.09 -7.29
N THR A 102 -7.74 -6.77 -6.08
CA THR A 102 -8.54 -6.91 -4.85
C THR A 102 -9.06 -5.58 -4.31
N PHE A 103 -8.30 -4.47 -4.44
CA PHE A 103 -8.69 -3.15 -3.91
C PHE A 103 -9.37 -2.28 -4.97
N TYR A 104 -8.89 -2.34 -6.22
CA TYR A 104 -9.30 -1.41 -7.28
C TYR A 104 -10.81 -1.36 -7.53
N GLN A 105 -11.52 -2.49 -7.36
CA GLN A 105 -12.97 -2.59 -7.53
C GLN A 105 -13.73 -2.73 -6.19
N ASP A 106 -13.04 -2.90 -5.07
CA ASP A 106 -13.67 -3.12 -3.79
C ASP A 106 -14.10 -1.80 -3.16
N LYS A 107 -15.42 -1.56 -3.23
CA LYS A 107 -16.01 -0.35 -2.66
C LYS A 107 -15.76 -0.21 -1.15
N ARG A 108 -15.62 -1.32 -0.41
CA ARG A 108 -15.35 -1.30 1.04
C ARG A 108 -14.00 -0.66 1.35
N VAL A 109 -12.97 -0.96 0.51
CA VAL A 109 -11.63 -0.37 0.64
C VAL A 109 -11.67 1.13 0.32
N HIS A 110 -12.42 1.52 -0.72
CA HIS A 110 -12.62 2.94 -1.04
C HIS A 110 -13.36 3.66 0.09
N ASP A 111 -14.43 3.07 0.61
CA ASP A 111 -15.23 3.66 1.70
C ASP A 111 -14.41 3.79 2.99
N LEU A 112 -13.48 2.87 3.27
CA LEU A 112 -12.56 2.97 4.40
C LEU A 112 -11.66 4.22 4.27
N ALA A 113 -11.06 4.44 3.08
CA ALA A 113 -10.24 5.62 2.83
C ALA A 113 -11.05 6.92 2.93
N ILE A 114 -12.27 6.93 2.36
CA ILE A 114 -13.16 8.10 2.39
C ILE A 114 -13.61 8.40 3.82
N SER A 115 -14.04 7.37 4.56
CA SER A 115 -14.49 7.53 5.96
C SER A 115 -13.36 8.04 6.86
N ALA A 116 -12.13 7.55 6.66
CA ALA A 116 -10.95 8.06 7.36
C ALA A 116 -10.71 9.53 7.03
N HIS A 117 -10.83 9.92 5.76
CA HIS A 117 -10.69 11.31 5.33
C HIS A 117 -11.75 12.22 5.97
N GLU A 118 -13.02 11.81 5.94
CA GLU A 118 -14.13 12.57 6.53
C GLU A 118 -14.01 12.68 8.05
N ALA A 119 -13.46 11.67 8.71
CA ALA A 119 -13.14 11.69 10.14
C ALA A 119 -11.88 12.52 10.48
N GLY A 120 -11.22 13.14 9.48
CA GLY A 120 -10.00 13.93 9.70
C GLY A 120 -8.77 13.10 10.05
N LYS A 121 -8.78 11.80 9.74
CA LYS A 121 -7.66 10.88 10.01
C LYS A 121 -6.63 10.91 8.89
N ILE A 122 -5.40 10.53 9.23
CA ILE A 122 -4.33 10.36 8.23
C ILE A 122 -4.61 9.13 7.39
N ILE A 123 -4.44 9.27 6.08
CA ILE A 123 -4.53 8.16 5.13
C ILE A 123 -3.18 8.03 4.44
N ALA A 124 -2.55 6.88 4.58
CA ALA A 124 -1.35 6.55 3.83
C ALA A 124 -1.62 5.38 2.88
N VAL A 125 -1.19 5.50 1.64
CA VAL A 125 -1.40 4.48 0.58
C VAL A 125 -0.10 4.31 -0.19
N VAL A 126 0.42 3.09 -0.31
CA VAL A 126 1.71 2.86 -0.97
C VAL A 126 1.61 1.86 -2.12
N CYS A 127 2.52 2.00 -3.08
CA CYS A 127 2.70 1.07 -4.19
C CYS A 127 1.41 0.88 -4.99
N HIS A 128 1.06 -0.36 -5.36
CA HIS A 128 -0.16 -0.64 -6.11
C HIS A 128 -1.46 -0.40 -5.34
N ALA A 129 -1.42 -0.28 -4.00
CA ALA A 129 -2.63 0.14 -3.28
C ALA A 129 -3.11 1.54 -3.71
N THR A 130 -2.23 2.38 -4.27
CA THR A 130 -2.61 3.70 -4.80
C THR A 130 -3.61 3.64 -5.96
N CYS A 131 -3.86 2.46 -6.55
CA CYS A 131 -4.91 2.25 -7.55
C CYS A 131 -6.30 2.68 -7.06
N ILE A 132 -6.58 2.62 -5.75
CA ILE A 132 -7.86 3.08 -5.19
C ILE A 132 -8.07 4.58 -5.41
N LEU A 133 -7.01 5.36 -5.43
CA LEU A 133 -7.05 6.82 -5.59
C LEU A 133 -7.56 7.26 -6.96
N LEU A 134 -7.50 6.37 -7.95
CA LEU A 134 -8.09 6.61 -9.28
C LEU A 134 -9.62 6.63 -9.23
N LYS A 135 -10.24 6.07 -8.19
CA LYS A 135 -11.70 5.90 -8.10
C LYS A 135 -12.32 6.39 -6.79
N ALA A 136 -11.56 6.48 -5.69
CA ALA A 136 -12.09 6.89 -4.41
C ALA A 136 -12.67 8.32 -4.49
N ARG A 137 -14.00 8.43 -4.29
CA ARG A 137 -14.73 9.70 -4.41
C ARG A 137 -15.37 10.10 -3.08
N LEU A 138 -15.16 11.35 -2.74
CA LEU A 138 -15.83 12.01 -1.62
C LEU A 138 -17.35 12.12 -1.86
N PRO A 139 -18.17 12.40 -0.85
CA PRO A 139 -19.61 12.55 -1.00
C PRO A 139 -20.04 13.62 -2.01
N ASN A 140 -19.21 14.64 -2.24
CA ASN A 140 -19.44 15.67 -3.26
C ASN A 140 -19.08 15.22 -4.68
N SER A 141 -18.73 13.93 -4.87
CA SER A 141 -18.29 13.29 -6.11
C SER A 141 -16.87 13.66 -6.61
N ASP A 142 -16.15 14.52 -5.90
CA ASP A 142 -14.74 14.80 -6.20
C ASP A 142 -13.88 13.58 -5.89
N LEU A 143 -12.81 13.38 -6.67
CA LEU A 143 -11.80 12.37 -6.31
C LEU A 143 -11.09 12.77 -5.02
N LEU A 144 -10.73 11.78 -4.20
CA LEU A 144 -9.94 12.00 -2.98
C LEU A 144 -8.62 12.73 -3.26
N VAL A 145 -8.06 12.56 -4.46
CA VAL A 145 -6.81 13.20 -4.94
C VAL A 145 -7.01 14.54 -5.63
N LYS A 146 -8.24 15.04 -5.77
CA LYS A 146 -8.49 16.35 -6.36
C LYS A 146 -7.70 17.45 -5.65
N ASP A 147 -7.05 18.31 -6.41
CA ASP A 147 -6.17 19.41 -5.95
C ASP A 147 -4.98 18.93 -5.10
N LYS A 148 -4.62 17.64 -5.17
CA LYS A 148 -3.50 17.10 -4.40
C LYS A 148 -2.32 16.69 -5.28
N THR A 149 -1.13 16.76 -4.68
CA THR A 149 0.08 16.11 -5.21
C THR A 149 0.20 14.75 -4.56
N TRP A 150 0.38 13.71 -5.37
CA TRP A 150 0.49 12.33 -4.92
C TRP A 150 1.39 11.49 -5.81
N THR A 151 1.75 10.31 -5.37
CA THR A 151 2.56 9.35 -6.11
C THR A 151 1.97 7.95 -5.99
N GLY A 152 2.40 7.05 -6.84
CA GLY A 152 2.03 5.64 -6.85
C GLY A 152 3.00 4.85 -7.71
N PHE A 153 2.71 3.58 -7.94
CA PHE A 153 3.59 2.70 -8.70
C PHE A 153 3.79 3.24 -10.12
N ALA A 154 5.08 3.39 -10.51
CA ALA A 154 5.45 4.08 -11.72
C ALA A 154 5.61 3.14 -12.92
N ASN A 155 5.41 3.65 -14.14
CA ASN A 155 5.58 2.89 -15.37
C ASN A 155 6.98 2.26 -15.50
N SER A 156 8.02 2.98 -15.07
CA SER A 156 9.39 2.45 -15.10
C SER A 156 9.62 1.26 -14.19
N GLU A 157 8.81 1.11 -13.14
CA GLU A 157 8.81 0.00 -12.21
C GLU A 157 7.97 -1.18 -12.74
N GLU A 158 6.83 -0.88 -13.40
CA GLU A 158 6.06 -1.89 -14.13
C GLU A 158 6.85 -2.50 -15.28
N ASP A 159 7.55 -1.66 -16.07
CA ASP A 159 8.42 -2.14 -17.17
C ASP A 159 9.47 -3.12 -16.66
N TYR A 160 10.02 -2.86 -15.48
CA TYR A 160 10.99 -3.77 -14.87
C TYR A 160 10.33 -5.08 -14.42
N ALA A 161 9.18 -5.01 -13.74
CA ALA A 161 8.47 -6.18 -13.26
C ALA A 161 7.98 -7.07 -14.42
N ASP A 162 7.38 -6.46 -15.45
CA ASP A 162 6.90 -7.14 -16.64
C ASP A 162 8.07 -7.80 -17.41
N ALA A 163 9.18 -7.10 -17.57
CA ALA A 163 10.37 -7.64 -18.24
C ALA A 163 10.98 -8.81 -17.45
N PHE A 164 10.96 -8.75 -16.13
CA PHE A 164 11.49 -9.83 -15.29
C PHE A 164 10.62 -11.09 -15.35
N VAL A 165 9.29 -10.93 -15.35
CA VAL A 165 8.33 -12.03 -15.48
C VAL A 165 8.21 -12.50 -16.94
N GLY A 166 8.56 -11.65 -17.91
CA GLY A 166 8.44 -11.92 -19.34
C GLY A 166 7.04 -11.68 -19.91
N GLN A 167 6.15 -11.06 -19.14
CA GLN A 167 4.79 -10.73 -19.54
C GLN A 167 4.19 -9.66 -18.62
N GLN A 168 3.15 -8.96 -19.08
CA GLN A 168 2.44 -7.97 -18.30
C GLN A 168 1.70 -8.64 -17.13
N ILE A 169 1.96 -8.17 -15.89
CA ILE A 169 1.34 -8.69 -14.67
C ILE A 169 0.02 -7.97 -14.39
N GLN A 170 0.01 -6.65 -14.51
CA GLN A 170 -1.11 -5.80 -14.08
C GLN A 170 -2.11 -5.53 -15.22
N PRO A 171 -3.40 -5.34 -14.89
CA PRO A 171 -4.45 -5.10 -15.89
C PRO A 171 -4.33 -3.74 -16.57
N PHE A 172 -3.72 -2.76 -15.90
CA PHE A 172 -3.44 -1.41 -16.39
C PHE A 172 -2.29 -0.81 -15.59
N ARG A 173 -1.81 0.39 -15.98
CA ARG A 173 -0.75 1.12 -15.30
C ARG A 173 -1.31 2.29 -14.51
N ILE A 174 -0.99 2.37 -13.21
CA ILE A 174 -1.48 3.44 -12.33
C ILE A 174 -1.02 4.80 -12.82
N GLU A 175 0.24 4.94 -13.23
CA GLU A 175 0.78 6.21 -13.71
C GLU A 175 0.04 6.73 -14.94
N ASP A 176 -0.31 5.87 -15.90
CA ASP A 176 -1.04 6.29 -17.10
C ASP A 176 -2.43 6.83 -16.73
N GLU A 177 -3.20 6.07 -15.96
CA GLU A 177 -4.53 6.48 -15.50
C GLU A 177 -4.46 7.76 -14.63
N ALA A 178 -3.45 7.86 -13.76
CA ALA A 178 -3.28 9.00 -12.87
C ALA A 178 -2.96 10.30 -13.62
N ARG A 179 -2.18 10.22 -14.71
CA ARG A 179 -1.84 11.38 -15.54
C ARG A 179 -3.02 11.91 -16.35
N ASP A 180 -4.00 11.04 -16.62
CA ASP A 180 -5.23 11.42 -17.33
C ASP A 180 -6.30 12.03 -16.39
N LEU A 181 -6.10 11.96 -15.07
CA LEU A 181 -7.02 12.56 -14.11
C LEU A 181 -6.93 14.10 -14.14
N PRO A 182 -8.07 14.80 -14.25
CA PRO A 182 -8.09 16.26 -14.12
C PRO A 182 -7.86 16.70 -12.68
N ASP A 183 -7.40 17.93 -12.54
CA ASP A 183 -7.32 18.64 -11.25
C ASP A 183 -6.51 17.88 -10.17
N THR A 184 -5.45 17.17 -10.57
CA THR A 184 -4.54 16.50 -9.65
C THR A 184 -3.11 16.52 -10.19
N ASN A 185 -2.13 16.32 -9.33
CA ASN A 185 -0.72 16.33 -9.69
C ASN A 185 -0.05 15.01 -9.32
N PHE A 186 0.03 14.08 -10.27
CA PHE A 186 0.76 12.83 -10.07
C PHE A 186 2.24 13.01 -10.37
N ILE A 187 3.09 12.64 -9.42
CA ILE A 187 4.55 12.76 -9.56
C ILE A 187 5.23 11.42 -9.31
N VAL A 188 6.33 11.18 -9.99
CA VAL A 188 7.17 10.00 -9.82
C VAL A 188 8.63 10.41 -9.60
N HIS A 189 9.36 9.58 -8.89
CA HIS A 189 10.81 9.65 -8.72
C HIS A 189 11.49 8.53 -9.52
N GLY A 190 12.83 8.52 -9.54
CA GLY A 190 13.58 7.48 -10.23
C GLY A 190 13.24 6.07 -9.74
N ARG A 191 13.26 5.12 -10.68
CA ARG A 191 12.88 3.72 -10.45
C ARG A 191 13.50 3.13 -9.18
N PHE A 192 12.64 2.53 -8.32
CA PHE A 192 13.00 1.92 -7.05
C PHE A 192 13.77 2.83 -6.08
N ARG A 193 13.65 4.16 -6.23
CA ARG A 193 14.10 5.12 -5.22
C ARG A 193 12.96 5.42 -4.25
N PRO A 194 13.18 5.34 -2.93
CA PRO A 194 12.16 5.71 -1.96
C PRO A 194 11.59 7.09 -2.26
N ASN A 195 10.27 7.16 -2.42
CA ASN A 195 9.54 8.40 -2.67
C ASN A 195 8.22 8.37 -1.93
N ALA A 196 8.03 9.28 -0.98
CA ALA A 196 6.77 9.46 -0.27
C ALA A 196 6.37 10.94 -0.30
N VAL A 197 5.10 11.18 -0.52
CA VAL A 197 4.52 12.53 -0.68
C VAL A 197 3.40 12.71 0.33
N ARG A 198 3.39 13.83 1.03
CA ARG A 198 2.28 14.25 1.89
C ARG A 198 1.57 15.46 1.30
N HIS A 199 0.26 15.39 1.18
CA HIS A 199 -0.61 16.52 0.89
C HIS A 199 -1.78 16.55 1.87
N GLY A 200 -1.67 17.38 2.90
CA GLY A 200 -2.65 17.43 3.99
C GLY A 200 -2.70 16.11 4.78
N LEU A 201 -3.86 15.47 4.78
CA LEU A 201 -4.11 14.18 5.44
C LEU A 201 -3.76 12.97 4.55
N LEU A 202 -3.54 13.17 3.25
CA LEU A 202 -3.15 12.11 2.34
C LEU A 202 -1.63 12.00 2.25
N ILE A 203 -1.13 10.78 2.46
CA ILE A 203 0.26 10.40 2.28
C ILE A 203 0.31 9.28 1.25
N THR A 204 1.21 9.36 0.28
CA THR A 204 1.37 8.31 -0.73
C THR A 204 2.83 7.92 -0.86
N GLY A 205 3.08 6.63 -1.08
CA GLY A 205 4.39 6.07 -1.35
C GLY A 205 4.44 5.40 -2.72
N GLN A 206 5.54 5.60 -3.46
CA GLN A 206 5.61 5.19 -4.86
C GLN A 206 5.66 3.67 -5.03
N GLN A 207 6.45 2.96 -4.23
CA GLN A 207 6.72 1.53 -4.41
C GLN A 207 7.25 0.90 -3.10
N GLN A 208 7.64 -0.37 -3.13
CA GLN A 208 7.97 -1.19 -1.96
C GLN A 208 9.04 -0.61 -1.00
N TYR A 209 9.95 0.22 -1.47
CA TYR A 209 10.95 0.87 -0.61
C TYR A 209 10.48 2.20 -0.03
N SER A 210 9.25 2.61 -0.33
CA SER A 210 8.67 3.87 0.15
C SER A 210 7.91 3.71 1.47
N GLY A 211 7.67 2.48 1.93
CA GLY A 211 6.86 2.19 3.12
C GLY A 211 7.35 2.90 4.39
N ALA A 212 8.64 2.76 4.74
CA ALA A 212 9.20 3.44 5.90
C ALA A 212 9.14 4.97 5.78
N ALA A 213 9.41 5.52 4.58
CA ALA A 213 9.33 6.97 4.35
C ALA A 213 7.89 7.48 4.52
N ALA A 214 6.90 6.75 4.03
CA ALA A 214 5.49 7.07 4.21
C ALA A 214 5.08 6.98 5.69
N ALA A 215 5.55 5.96 6.43
CA ALA A 215 5.28 5.82 7.86
C ALA A 215 5.84 7.00 8.67
N ARG A 216 7.06 7.44 8.39
CA ARG A 216 7.64 8.63 9.05
C ARG A 216 6.82 9.89 8.78
N LEU A 217 6.26 10.06 7.57
CA LEU A 217 5.35 11.17 7.28
C LEU A 217 4.03 11.07 8.07
N VAL A 218 3.52 9.84 8.31
CA VAL A 218 2.37 9.62 9.20
C VAL A 218 2.71 10.03 10.62
N ILE A 219 3.84 9.56 11.17
CA ILE A 219 4.31 9.87 12.54
C ILE A 219 4.45 11.39 12.70
N GLN A 220 5.11 12.08 11.75
CA GLN A 220 5.21 13.54 11.76
C GLN A 220 3.83 14.23 11.71
N ALA A 221 2.88 13.67 10.95
CA ALA A 221 1.54 14.21 10.82
C ALA A 221 0.73 14.07 12.13
N LEU A 222 1.02 13.03 12.91
CA LEU A 222 0.44 12.78 14.23
C LEU A 222 1.13 13.59 15.36
N GLY A 223 2.20 14.32 15.06
CA GLY A 223 2.81 15.29 15.97
C GLY A 223 4.00 14.75 16.78
N GLN A 224 4.65 13.69 16.32
CA GLN A 224 5.90 13.17 16.89
C GLN A 224 7.10 13.39 16.01
#